data_cb515cf6507f14ce3633197c28e5c7e2
#
_entry.id   cb515cf6507f14ce3633197c28e5c7e2
#
_cell.length_a   1.000
_cell.length_b   1.000
_cell.length_c   1.000
_cell.angle_alpha   90.00
_cell.angle_beta   90.00
_cell.angle_gamma   90.00
#
_symmetry.space_group_name_H-M   'P 1'
#
loop_
_entity.id
_entity.type
_entity.pdbx_description
1 polymer ?
#
loop_
_entity_poly.entity_id
_entity_poly.type
_entity_poly.pdbx_seq_one_letter_code
_entity_poly.pdbx_strand_id
1 'polypeptide(L)'
;MDDLSAVWRATNYVFKQAGVAELTLDQFRAEFCLPFKGFYERYVPQVSLPQLEQWFHSHFREVQHLARELPHARDMLQFCRDHGLRTFLLSTIHRDYFATQSAATGLNRFLDHPYIEVWDKRTKILEILQTHELNADETLFVGDMQHDIETARFGGIFSCAVLTGYNRLDQLRAAEPDLIVEHLGELREMLARQKFEISSRRDSNPSELNGLPIVTVGALIFDAASQALMIRTQKWSNLWGIPGGKIKFGEKSVEALRREIREETSLDIEEIKFVFVQDCIHSKEFYRDTHFVLLNYTCRCVGDPRVQLNDEAQEFRWASVHDALAMELNQPTRVLIETVLKTGMEAGPTARWTVTEPV
;
A
#
# COMPACT_ATOMS: atom_id res chain seq x y z
N MET A 1 -10.41 -0.54 8.51
CA MET A 1 -11.18 0.41 7.66
C MET A 1 -10.21 1.36 7.01
N ASP A 2 -10.44 1.70 5.77
CA ASP A 2 -9.76 2.82 5.12
C ASP A 2 -10.68 4.05 5.24
N ASP A 3 -10.30 4.99 6.07
CA ASP A 3 -10.99 6.29 6.25
C ASP A 3 -10.09 7.48 5.86
N LEU A 4 -8.93 7.20 5.24
CA LEU A 4 -7.94 8.20 4.84
C LEU A 4 -8.57 9.36 4.06
N SER A 5 -9.40 9.06 3.05
CA SER A 5 -10.06 10.07 2.24
C SER A 5 -11.03 10.93 3.05
N ALA A 6 -11.73 10.35 4.01
CA ALA A 6 -12.66 11.07 4.87
C ALA A 6 -11.91 12.00 5.85
N VAL A 7 -10.83 11.49 6.47
CA VAL A 7 -10.00 12.28 7.41
C VAL A 7 -9.30 13.42 6.68
N TRP A 8 -8.72 13.16 5.49
CA TRP A 8 -8.10 14.20 4.67
C TRP A 8 -9.08 15.32 4.31
N ARG A 9 -10.31 14.99 3.89
CA ARG A 9 -11.33 16.01 3.58
C ARG A 9 -11.76 16.79 4.81
N ALA A 10 -11.96 16.13 5.95
CA ALA A 10 -12.29 16.79 7.20
C ALA A 10 -11.16 17.72 7.69
N THR A 11 -9.91 17.31 7.50
CA THR A 11 -8.73 18.14 7.80
C THR A 11 -8.68 19.37 6.90
N ASN A 12 -8.88 19.22 5.59
CA ASN A 12 -8.92 20.34 4.66
C ASN A 12 -10.09 21.30 4.94
N TYR A 13 -11.22 20.78 5.40
CA TYR A 13 -12.30 21.63 5.90
C TYR A 13 -11.85 22.50 7.09
N VAL A 14 -11.14 21.91 8.07
CA VAL A 14 -10.54 22.67 9.20
C VAL A 14 -9.61 23.75 8.69
N PHE A 15 -8.71 23.43 7.74
CA PHE A 15 -7.77 24.39 7.15
C PHE A 15 -8.48 25.55 6.46
N LYS A 16 -9.52 25.25 5.69
CA LYS A 16 -10.36 26.25 5.04
C LYS A 16 -11.03 27.18 6.05
N GLN A 17 -11.58 26.64 7.16
CA GLN A 17 -12.18 27.46 8.22
C GLN A 17 -11.14 28.35 8.93
N ALA A 18 -9.90 27.87 9.04
CA ALA A 18 -8.79 28.59 9.64
C ALA A 18 -8.08 29.58 8.67
N GLY A 19 -8.51 29.64 7.39
CA GLY A 19 -7.88 30.49 6.37
C GLY A 19 -6.50 29.98 5.90
N VAL A 20 -6.23 28.69 6.07
CA VAL A 20 -4.98 28.03 5.64
C VAL A 20 -5.23 27.27 4.34
N ALA A 21 -4.20 27.16 3.50
CA ALA A 21 -4.27 26.42 2.23
C ALA A 21 -4.53 24.93 2.47
N GLU A 22 -5.38 24.37 1.61
CA GLU A 22 -5.66 22.93 1.63
C GLU A 22 -4.42 22.10 1.22
N LEU A 23 -4.25 20.94 1.82
CA LEU A 23 -3.21 19.98 1.46
C LEU A 23 -3.71 19.04 0.36
N THR A 24 -2.85 18.70 -0.59
CA THR A 24 -3.07 17.53 -1.43
C THR A 24 -3.07 16.25 -0.57
N LEU A 25 -3.62 15.16 -1.07
CA LEU A 25 -3.58 13.88 -0.35
C LEU A 25 -2.15 13.42 -0.07
N ASP A 26 -1.24 13.60 -1.03
CA ASP A 26 0.18 13.26 -0.88
C ASP A 26 0.87 14.10 0.21
N GLN A 27 0.59 15.42 0.25
CA GLN A 27 1.08 16.30 1.32
C GLN A 27 0.52 15.89 2.67
N PHE A 28 -0.80 15.60 2.73
CA PHE A 28 -1.44 15.12 3.94
C PHE A 28 -0.78 13.83 4.45
N ARG A 29 -0.57 12.83 3.59
CA ARG A 29 0.09 11.57 3.96
C ARG A 29 1.52 11.78 4.45
N ALA A 30 2.26 12.70 3.83
CA ALA A 30 3.64 13.00 4.23
C ALA A 30 3.73 13.68 5.60
N GLU A 31 2.72 14.47 5.98
CA GLU A 31 2.76 15.37 7.13
C GLU A 31 1.92 14.91 8.34
N PHE A 32 0.85 14.14 8.07
CA PHE A 32 -0.06 13.70 9.12
C PHE A 32 0.60 12.69 10.06
N CYS A 33 0.46 12.94 11.36
CA CYS A 33 1.02 12.09 12.40
C CYS A 33 0.08 11.99 13.61
N LEU A 34 0.26 10.95 14.40
CA LEU A 34 -0.36 10.79 15.70
C LEU A 34 0.67 11.03 16.81
N PRO A 35 0.30 11.66 17.92
CA PRO A 35 -1.02 12.27 18.19
C PRO A 35 -1.28 13.49 17.30
N PHE A 36 -2.50 13.63 16.78
CA PHE A 36 -2.86 14.66 15.79
C PHE A 36 -2.65 16.11 16.26
N LYS A 37 -2.57 16.33 17.57
CA LYS A 37 -2.31 17.66 18.15
C LYS A 37 -1.06 18.30 17.55
N GLY A 38 0.04 17.57 17.46
CA GLY A 38 1.29 18.09 16.90
C GLY A 38 1.19 18.44 15.41
N PHE A 39 0.38 17.73 14.65
CA PHE A 39 0.09 18.07 13.27
C PHE A 39 -0.66 19.39 13.16
N TYR A 40 -1.76 19.58 13.89
CA TYR A 40 -2.55 20.81 13.83
C TYR A 40 -1.83 22.02 14.43
N GLU A 41 -1.00 21.84 15.47
CA GLU A 41 -0.18 22.93 16.03
C GLU A 41 0.81 23.52 15.02
N ARG A 42 1.28 22.73 14.03
CA ARG A 42 2.14 23.23 12.94
C ARG A 42 1.40 24.08 11.93
N TYR A 43 0.16 23.74 11.61
CA TYR A 43 -0.60 24.36 10.52
C TYR A 43 -1.56 25.44 10.99
N VAL A 44 -2.20 25.24 12.14
CA VAL A 44 -3.26 26.11 12.66
C VAL A 44 -3.10 26.38 14.16
N PRO A 45 -1.91 26.86 14.62
CA PRO A 45 -1.62 27.05 16.04
C PRO A 45 -2.55 28.05 16.72
N GLN A 46 -3.23 28.90 15.96
CA GLN A 46 -4.18 29.91 16.45
C GLN A 46 -5.56 29.32 16.77
N VAL A 47 -5.86 28.10 16.36
CA VAL A 47 -7.17 27.45 16.57
C VAL A 47 -7.13 26.62 17.84
N SER A 48 -8.07 26.86 18.75
CA SER A 48 -8.17 26.06 19.96
C SER A 48 -8.58 24.61 19.67
N LEU A 49 -8.10 23.65 20.47
CA LEU A 49 -8.43 22.24 20.28
C LEU A 49 -9.97 21.97 20.23
N PRO A 50 -10.80 22.54 21.12
CA PRO A 50 -12.25 22.35 21.04
C PRO A 50 -12.86 22.86 19.72
N GLN A 51 -12.35 23.98 19.20
CA GLN A 51 -12.83 24.56 17.93
C GLN A 51 -12.44 23.68 16.75
N LEU A 52 -11.21 23.14 16.78
CA LEU A 52 -10.68 22.23 15.80
C LEU A 52 -11.50 20.93 15.75
N GLU A 53 -11.76 20.32 16.92
CA GLU A 53 -12.60 19.13 17.05
C GLU A 53 -14.02 19.40 16.54
N GLN A 54 -14.61 20.56 16.87
CA GLN A 54 -15.93 20.94 16.38
C GLN A 54 -15.97 20.99 14.85
N TRP A 55 -15.03 21.65 14.21
CA TRP A 55 -14.97 21.75 12.75
C TRP A 55 -14.70 20.39 12.10
N PHE A 56 -13.73 19.65 12.61
CA PHE A 56 -13.39 18.32 12.12
C PHE A 56 -14.59 17.38 12.17
N HIS A 57 -15.21 17.24 13.34
CA HIS A 57 -16.32 16.31 13.53
C HIS A 57 -17.58 16.74 12.80
N SER A 58 -17.84 18.06 12.62
CA SER A 58 -18.97 18.50 11.80
C SER A 58 -18.86 18.00 10.36
N HIS A 59 -17.71 18.16 9.75
CA HIS A 59 -17.50 17.77 8.35
C HIS A 59 -17.25 16.26 8.21
N PHE A 60 -16.53 15.63 9.15
CA PHE A 60 -16.30 14.19 9.10
C PHE A 60 -17.60 13.38 9.04
N ARG A 61 -18.64 13.80 9.78
CA ARG A 61 -19.97 13.15 9.70
C ARG A 61 -20.58 13.17 8.31
N GLU A 62 -20.32 14.21 7.52
CA GLU A 62 -20.81 14.33 6.15
C GLU A 62 -20.05 13.40 5.20
N VAL A 63 -18.74 13.24 5.42
CA VAL A 63 -17.84 12.50 4.52
C VAL A 63 -17.50 11.09 4.99
N GLN A 64 -17.91 10.66 6.18
CA GLN A 64 -17.61 9.32 6.73
C GLN A 64 -18.09 8.16 5.84
N HIS A 65 -19.04 8.39 4.94
CA HIS A 65 -19.49 7.42 3.95
C HIS A 65 -18.41 7.04 2.93
N LEU A 66 -17.32 7.80 2.88
CA LEU A 66 -16.14 7.49 2.05
C LEU A 66 -15.26 6.42 2.71
N ALA A 67 -15.42 6.17 4.02
CA ALA A 67 -14.71 5.09 4.68
C ALA A 67 -15.15 3.74 4.12
N ARG A 68 -14.18 2.90 3.76
CA ARG A 68 -14.39 1.60 3.13
C ARG A 68 -13.74 0.48 3.93
N GLU A 69 -14.18 -0.73 3.70
CA GLU A 69 -13.46 -1.90 4.16
C GLU A 69 -12.12 -1.99 3.40
N LEU A 70 -11.00 -2.14 4.13
CA LEU A 70 -9.71 -2.38 3.49
C LEU A 70 -9.73 -3.68 2.70
N PRO A 71 -9.04 -3.76 1.57
CA PRO A 71 -8.89 -5.00 0.81
C PRO A 71 -8.40 -6.14 1.70
N HIS A 72 -8.98 -7.31 1.53
CA HIS A 72 -8.65 -8.52 2.29
C HIS A 72 -8.87 -8.45 3.82
N ALA A 73 -9.43 -7.37 4.37
CA ALA A 73 -9.63 -7.24 5.82
C ALA A 73 -10.57 -8.33 6.36
N ARG A 74 -11.68 -8.56 5.67
CA ARG A 74 -12.64 -9.60 6.05
C ARG A 74 -12.04 -10.99 6.02
N ASP A 75 -11.32 -11.31 4.93
CA ASP A 75 -10.71 -12.62 4.74
C ASP A 75 -9.59 -12.86 5.77
N MET A 76 -8.83 -11.81 6.11
CA MET A 76 -7.80 -11.89 7.15
C MET A 76 -8.43 -12.13 8.54
N LEU A 77 -9.47 -11.40 8.90
CA LEU A 77 -10.16 -11.57 10.18
C LEU A 77 -10.88 -12.92 10.28
N GLN A 78 -11.48 -13.39 9.19
CA GLN A 78 -12.05 -14.74 9.12
C GLN A 78 -10.97 -15.80 9.29
N PHE A 79 -9.82 -15.65 8.62
CA PHE A 79 -8.66 -16.53 8.76
C PHE A 79 -8.17 -16.60 10.23
N CYS A 80 -8.07 -15.45 10.91
CA CYS A 80 -7.72 -15.44 12.34
C CYS A 80 -8.69 -16.28 13.18
N ARG A 81 -9.99 -16.07 12.97
CA ARG A 81 -11.03 -16.84 13.68
C ARG A 81 -10.94 -18.34 13.41
N ASP A 82 -10.78 -18.75 12.14
CA ASP A 82 -10.75 -20.14 11.72
C ASP A 82 -9.54 -20.89 12.32
N HIS A 83 -8.50 -20.16 12.68
CA HIS A 83 -7.27 -20.69 13.29
C HIS A 83 -7.15 -20.40 14.79
N GLY A 84 -8.22 -19.90 15.43
CA GLY A 84 -8.24 -19.64 16.87
C GLY A 84 -7.33 -18.49 17.34
N LEU A 85 -6.94 -17.60 16.41
CA LEU A 85 -6.17 -16.40 16.75
C LEU A 85 -7.09 -15.33 17.35
N ARG A 86 -6.67 -14.76 18.48
CA ARG A 86 -7.39 -13.68 19.14
C ARG A 86 -7.14 -12.36 18.41
N THR A 87 -8.19 -11.57 18.23
CA THR A 87 -8.15 -10.33 17.45
C THR A 87 -8.63 -9.12 18.25
N PHE A 88 -7.79 -8.10 18.33
CA PHE A 88 -8.05 -6.86 19.08
C PHE A 88 -7.97 -5.66 18.12
N LEU A 89 -8.81 -4.67 18.35
CA LEU A 89 -8.69 -3.36 17.71
C LEU A 89 -8.12 -2.36 18.70
N LEU A 90 -7.07 -1.63 18.31
CA LEU A 90 -6.53 -0.51 19.08
C LEU A 90 -6.52 0.75 18.20
N SER A 91 -7.46 1.67 18.44
CA SER A 91 -7.72 2.79 17.53
C SER A 91 -8.03 4.08 18.26
N THR A 92 -7.69 5.21 17.62
CA THR A 92 -8.11 6.56 18.02
C THR A 92 -9.52 6.90 17.57
N ILE A 93 -10.20 6.01 16.83
CA ILE A 93 -11.53 6.26 16.26
C ILE A 93 -12.54 6.65 17.33
N HIS A 94 -13.36 7.67 17.06
CA HIS A 94 -14.45 8.07 17.93
C HIS A 94 -15.56 7.02 17.96
N ARG A 95 -16.19 6.82 19.10
CA ARG A 95 -17.22 5.81 19.35
C ARG A 95 -18.35 5.80 18.32
N ASP A 96 -18.88 6.97 17.98
CA ASP A 96 -19.99 7.07 17.03
C ASP A 96 -19.61 6.62 15.62
N TYR A 97 -18.35 6.93 15.20
CA TYR A 97 -17.85 6.51 13.88
C TYR A 97 -17.57 5.02 13.85
N PHE A 98 -16.99 4.48 14.91
CA PHE A 98 -16.81 3.05 15.06
C PHE A 98 -18.15 2.31 15.00
N ALA A 99 -19.20 2.80 15.69
CA ALA A 99 -20.53 2.21 15.66
C ALA A 99 -21.11 2.23 14.23
N THR A 100 -21.00 3.36 13.52
CA THR A 100 -21.49 3.51 12.14
C THR A 100 -20.74 2.57 11.18
N GLN A 101 -19.41 2.54 11.24
CA GLN A 101 -18.59 1.69 10.38
C GLN A 101 -18.81 0.20 10.69
N SER A 102 -18.93 -0.16 11.96
CA SER A 102 -19.21 -1.53 12.39
C SER A 102 -20.59 -2.01 11.91
N ALA A 103 -21.62 -1.15 11.97
CA ALA A 103 -22.94 -1.47 11.45
C ALA A 103 -22.91 -1.67 9.91
N ALA A 104 -22.16 -0.84 9.19
CA ALA A 104 -22.07 -0.92 7.73
C ALA A 104 -21.34 -2.16 7.24
N THR A 105 -20.25 -2.57 7.92
CA THR A 105 -19.37 -3.65 7.47
C THR A 105 -19.59 -4.98 8.20
N GLY A 106 -20.04 -4.94 9.44
CA GLY A 106 -20.14 -6.12 10.30
C GLY A 106 -18.80 -6.72 10.72
N LEU A 107 -17.69 -5.99 10.55
CA LEU A 107 -16.33 -6.49 10.88
C LEU A 107 -16.13 -6.65 12.39
N ASN A 108 -16.81 -5.87 13.21
CA ASN A 108 -16.74 -5.96 14.68
C ASN A 108 -17.03 -7.35 15.22
N ARG A 109 -17.82 -8.18 14.52
CA ARG A 109 -18.11 -9.57 14.92
C ARG A 109 -16.89 -10.48 14.96
N PHE A 110 -15.79 -10.08 14.31
CA PHE A 110 -14.56 -10.82 14.29
C PHE A 110 -13.59 -10.40 15.41
N LEU A 111 -13.86 -9.28 16.08
CA LEU A 111 -12.99 -8.75 17.13
C LEU A 111 -13.37 -9.34 18.49
N ASP A 112 -12.39 -9.85 19.21
CA ASP A 112 -12.58 -10.27 20.60
C ASP A 112 -12.80 -9.06 21.50
N HIS A 113 -12.06 -7.96 21.27
CA HIS A 113 -12.26 -6.72 21.99
C HIS A 113 -11.82 -5.49 21.19
N PRO A 114 -12.68 -4.46 21.02
CA PRO A 114 -12.32 -3.16 20.47
C PRO A 114 -11.89 -2.17 21.56
N TYR A 115 -10.65 -1.69 21.47
CA TYR A 115 -10.15 -0.54 22.24
C TYR A 115 -10.19 0.69 21.35
N ILE A 116 -11.20 1.53 21.52
CA ILE A 116 -11.46 2.75 20.75
C ILE A 116 -11.25 4.00 21.62
N GLU A 117 -11.20 5.19 21.00
CA GLU A 117 -10.93 6.47 21.68
C GLU A 117 -9.60 6.45 22.45
N VAL A 118 -8.61 5.70 21.96
CA VAL A 118 -7.30 5.57 22.59
C VAL A 118 -6.32 6.57 21.98
N TRP A 119 -6.04 7.65 22.69
CA TRP A 119 -5.18 8.75 22.22
C TRP A 119 -3.69 8.39 22.21
N ASP A 120 -3.23 7.65 23.22
CA ASP A 120 -1.86 7.10 23.27
C ASP A 120 -1.91 5.57 23.30
N LYS A 121 -1.65 5.00 22.13
CA LYS A 121 -1.66 3.55 21.97
C LYS A 121 -0.53 2.85 22.75
N ARG A 122 0.59 3.54 23.03
CA ARG A 122 1.77 2.96 23.70
C ARG A 122 1.48 2.55 25.14
N THR A 123 0.82 3.40 25.89
CA THR A 123 0.42 3.00 27.26
C THR A 123 -0.66 1.93 27.25
N LYS A 124 -1.59 2.01 26.31
CA LYS A 124 -2.71 1.08 26.21
C LYS A 124 -2.30 -0.34 25.79
N ILE A 125 -1.26 -0.47 24.97
CA ILE A 125 -0.80 -1.82 24.55
C ILE A 125 -0.33 -2.65 25.74
N LEU A 126 0.38 -2.06 26.72
CA LEU A 126 0.82 -2.77 27.91
C LEU A 126 -0.37 -3.26 28.76
N GLU A 127 -1.40 -2.42 28.91
CA GLU A 127 -2.64 -2.80 29.60
C GLU A 127 -3.33 -3.97 28.89
N ILE A 128 -3.40 -3.94 27.54
CA ILE A 128 -4.01 -5.01 26.74
C ILE A 128 -3.25 -6.32 26.94
N LEU A 129 -1.93 -6.31 26.83
CA LEU A 129 -1.09 -7.49 27.03
C LEU A 129 -1.31 -8.10 28.41
N GLN A 130 -1.32 -7.28 29.45
CA GLN A 130 -1.52 -7.72 30.82
C GLN A 130 -2.96 -8.22 31.06
N THR A 131 -3.98 -7.45 30.64
CA THR A 131 -5.40 -7.77 30.88
C THR A 131 -5.83 -9.08 30.23
N HIS A 132 -5.28 -9.35 29.06
CA HIS A 132 -5.64 -10.53 28.27
C HIS A 132 -4.59 -11.66 28.36
N GLU A 133 -3.58 -11.50 29.22
CA GLU A 133 -2.50 -12.48 29.43
C GLU A 133 -1.87 -12.89 28.07
N LEU A 134 -1.56 -11.87 27.23
CA LEU A 134 -0.95 -12.11 25.92
C LEU A 134 0.57 -12.23 26.07
N ASN A 135 1.13 -13.25 25.43
CA ASN A 135 2.57 -13.38 25.30
C ASN A 135 3.09 -12.44 24.22
N ALA A 136 4.08 -11.61 24.56
CA ALA A 136 4.65 -10.65 23.63
C ALA A 136 5.26 -11.33 22.38
N ASP A 137 5.93 -12.47 22.55
CA ASP A 137 6.54 -13.21 21.45
C ASP A 137 5.52 -13.91 20.51
N GLU A 138 4.25 -13.97 20.92
CA GLU A 138 3.16 -14.56 20.16
C GLU A 138 2.13 -13.49 19.70
N THR A 139 2.47 -12.21 19.87
CA THR A 139 1.58 -11.09 19.56
C THR A 139 2.11 -10.27 18.40
N LEU A 140 1.27 -10.05 17.40
CA LEU A 140 1.57 -9.23 16.23
C LEU A 140 0.68 -7.97 16.21
N PHE A 141 1.29 -6.79 16.13
CA PHE A 141 0.60 -5.53 15.88
C PHE A 141 0.64 -5.20 14.39
N VAL A 142 -0.51 -5.07 13.77
CA VAL A 142 -0.66 -4.73 12.36
C VAL A 142 -1.18 -3.31 12.23
N GLY A 143 -0.45 -2.45 11.54
CA GLY A 143 -0.84 -1.04 11.38
C GLY A 143 -0.24 -0.39 10.14
N ASP A 144 -0.73 0.80 9.82
CA ASP A 144 -0.40 1.55 8.62
C ASP A 144 0.27 2.91 8.92
N MET A 145 0.62 3.12 10.19
CA MET A 145 1.27 4.35 10.65
C MET A 145 2.56 4.05 11.42
N GLN A 146 3.50 5.00 11.38
CA GLN A 146 4.72 4.96 12.23
C GLN A 146 4.35 4.76 13.71
N HIS A 147 3.29 5.45 14.17
CA HIS A 147 2.81 5.34 15.54
C HIS A 147 2.40 3.91 15.93
N ASP A 148 1.89 3.11 14.99
CA ASP A 148 1.54 1.71 15.22
C ASP A 148 2.79 0.85 15.45
N ILE A 149 3.82 1.09 14.64
CA ILE A 149 5.11 0.40 14.76
C ILE A 149 5.82 0.78 16.07
N GLU A 150 5.80 2.06 16.44
CA GLU A 150 6.30 2.54 17.72
C GLU A 150 5.54 1.92 18.90
N THR A 151 4.21 1.76 18.76
CA THR A 151 3.37 1.10 19.78
C THR A 151 3.76 -0.36 19.96
N ALA A 152 3.94 -1.10 18.88
CA ALA A 152 4.40 -2.49 18.91
C ALA A 152 5.77 -2.60 19.59
N ARG A 153 6.71 -1.75 19.20
CA ARG A 153 8.06 -1.70 19.81
C ARG A 153 7.99 -1.40 21.31
N PHE A 154 7.14 -0.46 21.73
CA PHE A 154 6.94 -0.12 23.13
C PHE A 154 6.35 -1.30 23.93
N GLY A 155 5.45 -2.07 23.33
CA GLY A 155 4.87 -3.28 23.89
C GLY A 155 5.81 -4.50 23.86
N GLY A 156 6.96 -4.41 23.20
CA GLY A 156 7.87 -5.54 22.99
C GLY A 156 7.31 -6.64 22.11
N ILE A 157 6.31 -6.34 21.26
CA ILE A 157 5.63 -7.27 20.38
C ILE A 157 6.06 -7.08 18.92
N PHE A 158 5.80 -8.08 18.08
CA PHE A 158 6.08 -7.98 16.64
C PHE A 158 5.22 -6.91 15.95
N SER A 159 5.83 -6.22 15.00
CA SER A 159 5.20 -5.17 14.21
C SER A 159 5.11 -5.52 12.74
N CYS A 160 3.92 -5.34 12.14
CA CYS A 160 3.70 -5.47 10.71
C CYS A 160 3.13 -4.16 10.16
N ALA A 161 3.90 -3.51 9.28
CA ALA A 161 3.44 -2.35 8.54
C ALA A 161 2.68 -2.78 7.29
N VAL A 162 1.52 -2.16 7.03
CA VAL A 162 0.69 -2.41 5.84
C VAL A 162 0.68 -1.16 4.96
N LEU A 163 0.91 -1.31 3.64
CA LEU A 163 1.03 -0.17 2.72
C LEU A 163 -0.31 0.44 2.26
N THR A 164 -1.44 -0.13 2.68
CA THR A 164 -2.78 0.30 2.25
C THR A 164 -3.37 1.48 3.02
N GLY A 165 -2.59 2.17 3.86
CA GLY A 165 -3.12 3.19 4.77
C GLY A 165 -2.49 4.57 4.67
N TYR A 166 -2.33 5.21 5.83
CA TYR A 166 -1.95 6.62 5.97
C TYR A 166 -0.52 6.91 5.57
N ASN A 167 0.46 6.22 6.18
CA ASN A 167 1.85 6.55 5.97
C ASN A 167 2.40 5.97 4.67
N ARG A 168 3.38 6.65 4.12
CA ARG A 168 4.11 6.23 2.92
C ARG A 168 5.17 5.19 3.32
N LEU A 169 5.66 4.44 2.32
CA LEU A 169 6.67 3.41 2.53
C LEU A 169 7.94 3.94 3.21
N ASP A 170 8.42 5.13 2.82
CA ASP A 170 9.60 5.77 3.42
C ASP A 170 9.41 6.05 4.92
N GLN A 171 8.24 6.54 5.32
CA GLN A 171 7.88 6.78 6.72
C GLN A 171 7.79 5.46 7.51
N LEU A 172 7.12 4.44 6.95
CA LEU A 172 7.01 3.13 7.59
C LEU A 172 8.37 2.46 7.76
N ARG A 173 9.26 2.55 6.76
CA ARG A 173 10.64 2.05 6.86
C ARG A 173 11.45 2.77 7.94
N ALA A 174 11.27 4.09 8.07
CA ALA A 174 11.95 4.89 9.11
C ALA A 174 11.53 4.47 10.52
N ALA A 175 10.34 3.90 10.70
CA ALA A 175 9.89 3.33 11.97
C ALA A 175 10.46 1.93 12.25
N GLU A 176 11.16 1.31 11.28
CA GLU A 176 11.82 0.00 11.40
C GLU A 176 10.88 -1.14 11.84
N PRO A 177 9.80 -1.43 11.12
CA PRO A 177 8.92 -2.56 11.45
C PRO A 177 9.63 -3.90 11.25
N ASP A 178 9.20 -4.92 11.98
CA ASP A 178 9.70 -6.29 11.82
C ASP A 178 9.27 -6.86 10.47
N LEU A 179 8.10 -6.48 9.97
CA LEU A 179 7.54 -6.92 8.70
C LEU A 179 6.88 -5.76 7.96
N ILE A 180 7.02 -5.72 6.63
CA ILE A 180 6.24 -4.84 5.74
C ILE A 180 5.52 -5.71 4.72
N VAL A 181 4.22 -5.53 4.59
CA VAL A 181 3.38 -6.20 3.60
C VAL A 181 2.64 -5.19 2.74
N GLU A 182 2.36 -5.57 1.49
CA GLU A 182 1.60 -4.73 0.57
C GLU A 182 0.15 -4.55 1.06
N HIS A 183 -0.50 -5.66 1.45
CA HIS A 183 -1.88 -5.69 1.94
C HIS A 183 -2.12 -6.88 2.88
N LEU A 184 -3.27 -6.90 3.54
CA LEU A 184 -3.63 -7.96 4.51
C LEU A 184 -3.71 -9.37 3.89
N GLY A 185 -3.97 -9.48 2.60
CA GLY A 185 -3.93 -10.75 1.88
C GLY A 185 -2.53 -11.37 1.84
N GLU A 186 -1.49 -10.55 1.65
CA GLU A 186 -0.11 -11.00 1.71
C GLU A 186 0.26 -11.49 3.11
N LEU A 187 -0.13 -10.74 4.16
CA LEU A 187 0.08 -11.16 5.54
C LEU A 187 -0.57 -12.52 5.82
N ARG A 188 -1.83 -12.70 5.39
CA ARG A 188 -2.55 -13.97 5.54
C ARG A 188 -1.81 -15.13 4.87
N GLU A 189 -1.33 -14.95 3.64
CA GLU A 189 -0.57 -15.96 2.93
C GLU A 189 0.75 -16.31 3.63
N MET A 190 1.46 -15.32 4.15
CA MET A 190 2.69 -15.53 4.91
C MET A 190 2.43 -16.34 6.18
N LEU A 191 1.44 -15.97 6.97
CA LEU A 191 1.05 -16.69 8.20
C LEU A 191 0.64 -18.13 7.90
N ALA A 192 -0.13 -18.35 6.83
CA ALA A 192 -0.54 -19.70 6.42
C ALA A 192 0.65 -20.58 6.00
N ARG A 193 1.62 -20.04 5.24
CA ARG A 193 2.82 -20.76 4.78
C ARG A 193 3.79 -21.07 5.91
N GLN A 194 3.97 -20.16 6.83
CA GLN A 194 4.92 -20.25 7.95
C GLN A 194 4.32 -20.89 9.21
N LYS A 195 3.11 -21.44 9.13
CA LYS A 195 2.40 -22.04 10.26
C LYS A 195 2.36 -21.14 11.50
N PHE A 196 2.16 -19.82 11.25
CA PHE A 196 2.14 -18.75 12.25
C PHE A 196 3.48 -18.43 12.92
N GLU A 197 4.59 -19.02 12.48
CA GLU A 197 5.92 -18.62 12.94
C GLU A 197 6.34 -17.33 12.20
N ILE A 198 6.50 -16.24 12.92
CA ILE A 198 7.04 -14.97 12.42
C ILE A 198 8.41 -14.79 13.07
N SER A 199 9.47 -14.81 12.25
CA SER A 199 10.79 -14.36 12.70
C SER A 199 10.96 -12.88 12.40
N SER A 200 11.47 -12.12 13.40
CA SER A 200 11.75 -10.71 13.18
C SER A 200 12.89 -10.53 12.19
N ARG A 201 12.89 -9.42 11.44
CA ARG A 201 14.04 -9.03 10.59
C ARG A 201 15.35 -8.92 11.37
N ARG A 202 15.29 -8.77 12.71
CA ARG A 202 16.46 -8.68 13.58
C ARG A 202 17.19 -10.01 13.73
N ASP A 203 16.49 -11.11 13.55
CA ASP A 203 17.01 -12.46 13.77
C ASP A 203 17.21 -13.27 12.49
N SER A 204 16.67 -12.82 11.36
CA SER A 204 16.74 -13.53 10.08
C SER A 204 17.75 -12.88 9.13
N ASN A 205 18.65 -13.67 8.60
CA ASN A 205 19.43 -13.31 7.42
C ASN A 205 18.42 -13.11 6.25
N PRO A 206 18.30 -11.92 5.63
CA PRO A 206 17.30 -11.64 4.58
C PRO A 206 17.31 -12.63 3.40
N SER A 207 18.42 -13.38 3.23
CA SER A 207 18.62 -14.34 2.16
C SER A 207 17.86 -15.65 2.30
N GLU A 208 17.24 -15.97 3.45
CA GLU A 208 16.63 -17.29 3.69
C GLU A 208 15.11 -17.33 3.48
N LEU A 209 14.41 -16.18 3.44
CA LEU A 209 12.95 -16.15 3.38
C LEU A 209 12.35 -16.42 1.99
N ASN A 210 13.12 -16.28 0.88
CA ASN A 210 12.67 -16.62 -0.47
C ASN A 210 13.88 -16.79 -1.41
N GLY A 211 14.59 -17.88 -1.28
CA GLY A 211 15.80 -18.16 -2.10
C GLY A 211 15.58 -18.31 -3.63
N LEU A 212 14.39 -17.97 -4.16
CA LEU A 212 14.09 -18.04 -5.58
C LEU A 212 13.68 -16.67 -6.14
N PRO A 213 14.19 -16.30 -7.33
CA PRO A 213 13.72 -15.12 -8.04
C PRO A 213 12.21 -15.17 -8.33
N ILE A 214 11.54 -14.04 -8.22
CA ILE A 214 10.13 -13.90 -8.58
C ILE A 214 10.03 -13.48 -10.04
N VAL A 215 9.41 -14.32 -10.86
CA VAL A 215 9.16 -13.99 -12.27
C VAL A 215 7.88 -13.16 -12.38
N THR A 216 7.99 -11.99 -13.02
CA THR A 216 6.86 -11.08 -13.24
C THR A 216 6.74 -10.69 -14.70
N VAL A 217 5.58 -10.20 -15.07
CA VAL A 217 5.27 -9.62 -16.38
C VAL A 217 4.86 -8.17 -16.20
N GLY A 218 5.22 -7.30 -17.13
CA GLY A 218 4.76 -5.91 -17.16
C GLY A 218 4.76 -5.38 -18.59
N ALA A 219 3.90 -4.41 -18.89
CA ALA A 219 3.83 -3.83 -20.22
C ALA A 219 3.64 -2.32 -20.24
N LEU A 220 4.32 -1.66 -21.20
CA LEU A 220 3.89 -0.36 -21.71
C LEU A 220 2.63 -0.56 -22.57
N ILE A 221 1.50 -0.11 -22.07
CA ILE A 221 0.21 -0.20 -22.74
C ILE A 221 -0.03 1.11 -23.48
N PHE A 222 -0.25 1.04 -24.80
CA PHE A 222 -0.50 2.22 -25.60
C PHE A 222 -1.99 2.34 -25.95
N ASP A 223 -2.52 3.57 -25.88
CA ASP A 223 -3.83 3.91 -26.41
C ASP A 223 -3.79 4.18 -27.93
N ALA A 224 -4.94 4.55 -28.52
CA ALA A 224 -5.04 4.89 -29.93
C ALA A 224 -4.25 6.16 -30.32
N ALA A 225 -3.98 7.06 -29.35
CA ALA A 225 -3.16 8.26 -29.55
C ALA A 225 -1.66 8.00 -29.29
N SER A 226 -1.26 6.74 -29.11
CA SER A 226 0.12 6.33 -28.75
C SER A 226 0.63 6.93 -27.44
N GLN A 227 -0.28 7.20 -26.49
CA GLN A 227 0.08 7.53 -25.12
C GLN A 227 0.27 6.24 -24.33
N ALA A 228 1.29 6.19 -23.49
CA ALA A 228 1.58 5.06 -22.61
C ALA A 228 0.86 5.22 -21.26
N LEU A 229 0.28 4.13 -20.75
CA LEU A 229 -0.31 4.10 -19.41
C LEU A 229 0.78 3.99 -18.36
N MET A 230 0.81 4.95 -17.47
CA MET A 230 1.64 4.96 -16.28
C MET A 230 0.74 4.80 -15.05
N ILE A 231 1.16 3.98 -14.09
CA ILE A 231 0.50 3.82 -12.78
C ILE A 231 1.46 4.13 -11.65
N ARG A 232 0.94 4.61 -10.54
CA ARG A 232 1.72 4.97 -9.35
C ARG A 232 1.35 4.07 -8.20
N THR A 233 2.34 3.39 -7.60
CA THR A 233 2.10 2.41 -6.55
C THR A 233 2.97 2.63 -5.32
N GLN A 234 2.44 2.33 -4.13
CA GLN A 234 3.22 2.44 -2.88
C GLN A 234 4.33 1.39 -2.80
N LYS A 235 4.09 0.20 -3.31
CA LYS A 235 5.08 -0.90 -3.30
C LYS A 235 6.39 -0.54 -4.00
N TRP A 236 6.35 0.41 -4.92
CA TRP A 236 7.50 0.99 -5.61
C TRP A 236 7.84 2.41 -5.11
N SER A 237 7.73 2.65 -3.81
CA SER A 237 8.11 3.92 -3.17
C SER A 237 7.40 5.15 -3.72
N ASN A 238 6.13 5.00 -4.13
CA ASN A 238 5.35 6.04 -4.79
C ASN A 238 5.88 6.50 -6.17
N LEU A 239 6.76 5.73 -6.77
CA LEU A 239 7.25 6.00 -8.11
C LEU A 239 6.23 5.55 -9.16
N TRP A 240 6.31 6.17 -10.33
CA TRP A 240 5.54 5.78 -11.49
C TRP A 240 6.15 4.52 -12.13
N GLY A 241 5.30 3.63 -12.56
CA GLY A 241 5.65 2.37 -13.20
C GLY A 241 4.65 1.98 -14.27
N ILE A 242 4.72 0.73 -14.68
CA ILE A 242 3.81 0.10 -15.64
C ILE A 242 2.94 -0.94 -14.93
N PRO A 243 1.73 -1.23 -15.43
CA PRO A 243 0.91 -2.34 -14.96
C PRO A 243 1.60 -3.69 -15.16
N GLY A 244 1.39 -4.60 -14.21
CA GLY A 244 1.93 -5.95 -14.27
C GLY A 244 2.11 -6.59 -12.89
N GLY A 245 2.40 -7.89 -12.89
CA GLY A 245 2.53 -8.64 -11.65
C GLY A 245 3.16 -10.01 -11.80
N LYS A 246 2.94 -10.88 -10.83
CA LYS A 246 3.59 -12.19 -10.73
C LYS A 246 2.95 -13.22 -11.66
N ILE A 247 3.77 -14.05 -12.29
CA ILE A 247 3.29 -15.25 -12.99
C ILE A 247 2.92 -16.30 -11.94
N LYS A 248 1.70 -16.83 -12.02
CA LYS A 248 1.25 -17.92 -11.15
C LYS A 248 1.79 -19.26 -11.66
N PHE A 249 1.97 -20.21 -10.75
CA PHE A 249 2.43 -21.55 -11.14
C PHE A 249 1.49 -22.19 -12.20
N GLY A 250 2.05 -22.66 -13.31
CA GLY A 250 1.31 -23.24 -14.43
C GLY A 250 0.70 -22.23 -15.40
N GLU A 251 0.87 -20.93 -15.18
CA GLU A 251 0.34 -19.86 -16.04
C GLU A 251 1.38 -19.46 -17.09
N LYS A 252 0.95 -19.22 -18.33
CA LYS A 252 1.82 -18.67 -19.36
C LYS A 252 2.01 -17.19 -19.18
N SER A 253 3.19 -16.65 -19.52
CA SER A 253 3.53 -15.23 -19.33
C SER A 253 2.53 -14.26 -19.97
N VAL A 254 2.03 -14.56 -21.19
CA VAL A 254 1.02 -13.71 -21.86
C VAL A 254 -0.35 -13.81 -21.19
N GLU A 255 -0.70 -14.96 -20.62
CA GLU A 255 -1.95 -15.13 -19.86
C GLU A 255 -1.87 -14.36 -18.54
N ALA A 256 -0.73 -14.45 -17.84
CA ALA A 256 -0.44 -13.66 -16.65
C ALA A 256 -0.52 -12.16 -16.93
N LEU A 257 0.09 -11.70 -18.03
CA LEU A 257 0.06 -10.30 -18.43
C LEU A 257 -1.37 -9.78 -18.64
N ARG A 258 -2.20 -10.55 -19.36
CA ARG A 258 -3.61 -10.19 -19.59
C ARG A 258 -4.42 -10.15 -18.30
N ARG A 259 -4.20 -11.10 -17.41
CA ARG A 259 -4.86 -11.16 -16.11
C ARG A 259 -4.47 -9.97 -15.23
N GLU A 260 -3.17 -9.73 -15.03
CA GLU A 260 -2.66 -8.63 -14.21
C GLU A 260 -3.15 -7.26 -14.70
N ILE A 261 -3.05 -7.00 -16.02
CA ILE A 261 -3.51 -5.73 -16.58
C ILE A 261 -5.02 -5.57 -16.36
N ARG A 262 -5.83 -6.64 -16.54
CA ARG A 262 -7.27 -6.57 -16.31
C ARG A 262 -7.59 -6.36 -14.82
N GLU A 263 -6.87 -7.02 -13.92
CA GLU A 263 -7.03 -6.89 -12.46
C GLU A 263 -6.65 -5.48 -11.97
N GLU A 264 -5.55 -4.91 -12.48
CA GLU A 264 -5.05 -3.60 -12.03
C GLU A 264 -5.73 -2.41 -12.70
N THR A 265 -6.19 -2.54 -13.97
CA THR A 265 -6.60 -1.39 -14.78
C THR A 265 -7.97 -1.53 -15.44
N SER A 266 -8.58 -2.73 -15.40
CA SER A 266 -9.80 -3.10 -16.12
C SER A 266 -9.69 -3.00 -17.64
N LEU A 267 -8.48 -2.93 -18.21
CA LEU A 267 -8.24 -2.88 -19.64
C LEU A 267 -8.06 -4.27 -20.23
N ASP A 268 -8.55 -4.43 -21.47
CA ASP A 268 -8.17 -5.54 -22.36
C ASP A 268 -7.05 -5.09 -23.28
N ILE A 269 -6.15 -6.00 -23.62
CA ILE A 269 -4.95 -5.71 -24.42
C ILE A 269 -4.81 -6.64 -25.63
N GLU A 270 -4.25 -6.09 -26.70
CA GLU A 270 -3.90 -6.78 -27.94
C GLU A 270 -2.51 -6.37 -28.45
N GLU A 271 -2.06 -6.91 -29.56
CA GLU A 271 -0.73 -6.62 -30.15
C GLU A 271 0.42 -6.76 -29.14
N ILE A 272 0.38 -7.80 -28.29
CA ILE A 272 1.37 -8.03 -27.26
C ILE A 272 2.70 -8.41 -27.91
N LYS A 273 3.74 -7.62 -27.66
CA LYS A 273 5.12 -7.84 -28.15
C LYS A 273 6.07 -7.92 -26.99
N PHE A 274 6.85 -8.99 -26.93
CA PHE A 274 7.92 -9.13 -25.98
C PHE A 274 9.09 -8.17 -26.33
N VAL A 275 9.64 -7.47 -25.32
CA VAL A 275 10.74 -6.52 -25.51
C VAL A 275 12.06 -7.12 -25.05
N PHE A 276 12.18 -7.45 -23.75
CA PHE A 276 13.39 -8.03 -23.15
C PHE A 276 13.11 -8.58 -21.75
N VAL A 277 14.07 -9.35 -21.22
CA VAL A 277 14.11 -9.78 -19.82
C VAL A 277 15.05 -8.86 -19.05
N GLN A 278 14.67 -8.49 -17.82
CA GLN A 278 15.46 -7.65 -16.94
C GLN A 278 15.53 -8.28 -15.54
N ASP A 279 16.72 -8.35 -14.96
CA ASP A 279 16.88 -8.60 -13.53
C ASP A 279 16.75 -7.30 -12.76
N CYS A 280 15.98 -7.35 -11.66
CA CYS A 280 15.89 -6.29 -10.68
C CYS A 280 16.18 -6.90 -9.30
N ILE A 281 17.42 -6.71 -8.82
CA ILE A 281 17.98 -7.38 -7.65
C ILE A 281 18.15 -6.34 -6.54
N HIS A 282 17.58 -6.61 -5.36
CA HIS A 282 17.73 -5.80 -4.15
C HIS A 282 17.42 -4.31 -4.35
N SER A 283 16.41 -3.99 -5.19
CA SER A 283 16.03 -2.60 -5.44
C SER A 283 15.56 -1.91 -4.16
N LYS A 284 16.17 -0.77 -3.84
CA LYS A 284 15.76 0.07 -2.72
C LYS A 284 14.41 0.76 -2.96
N GLU A 285 13.96 0.83 -4.21
CA GLU A 285 12.69 1.41 -4.61
C GLU A 285 11.50 0.48 -4.28
N PHE A 286 11.73 -0.84 -4.24
CA PHE A 286 10.69 -1.81 -3.89
C PHE A 286 10.58 -1.97 -2.36
N TYR A 287 9.37 -2.20 -1.84
CA TYR A 287 9.08 -2.17 -0.40
C TYR A 287 9.80 -3.25 0.43
N ARG A 288 10.29 -4.33 -0.21
CA ARG A 288 11.05 -5.39 0.45
C ARG A 288 12.23 -5.85 -0.40
N ASP A 289 13.17 -6.50 0.24
CA ASP A 289 14.30 -7.13 -0.44
C ASP A 289 13.82 -8.27 -1.35
N THR A 290 14.10 -8.19 -2.65
CA THR A 290 13.55 -9.12 -3.64
C THR A 290 14.42 -9.16 -4.88
N HIS A 291 14.56 -10.37 -5.47
CA HIS A 291 15.11 -10.55 -6.81
C HIS A 291 13.94 -10.81 -7.77
N PHE A 292 13.70 -9.88 -8.69
CA PHE A 292 12.74 -10.04 -9.78
C PHE A 292 13.43 -10.39 -11.09
N VAL A 293 12.79 -11.29 -11.84
CA VAL A 293 13.04 -11.51 -13.27
C VAL A 293 11.84 -10.92 -14.01
N LEU A 294 12.01 -9.77 -14.63
CA LEU A 294 10.97 -8.98 -15.27
C LEU A 294 10.87 -9.32 -16.75
N LEU A 295 9.75 -9.89 -17.19
CA LEU A 295 9.42 -10.07 -18.59
C LEU A 295 8.68 -8.83 -19.08
N ASN A 296 9.38 -8.00 -19.86
CA ASN A 296 8.89 -6.71 -20.33
C ASN A 296 8.21 -6.81 -21.68
N TYR A 297 7.03 -6.21 -21.82
CA TYR A 297 6.22 -6.22 -23.02
C TYR A 297 5.82 -4.80 -23.43
N THR A 298 5.39 -4.65 -24.69
CA THR A 298 4.54 -3.57 -25.18
C THR A 298 3.22 -4.16 -25.68
N CYS A 299 2.12 -3.41 -25.56
CA CYS A 299 0.82 -3.82 -26.09
C CYS A 299 -0.06 -2.59 -26.36
N ARG A 300 -1.23 -2.81 -26.97
CA ARG A 300 -2.26 -1.79 -27.13
C ARG A 300 -3.48 -2.12 -26.31
N CYS A 301 -4.16 -1.09 -25.77
CA CYS A 301 -5.48 -1.30 -25.17
C CYS A 301 -6.54 -1.50 -26.27
N VAL A 302 -7.53 -2.36 -25.98
CA VAL A 302 -8.67 -2.62 -26.87
C VAL A 302 -9.81 -1.66 -26.51
N GLY A 303 -10.33 -0.95 -27.51
CA GLY A 303 -11.53 -0.11 -27.35
C GLY A 303 -11.28 1.16 -26.55
N ASP A 304 -12.19 1.48 -25.62
CA ASP A 304 -12.15 2.71 -24.81
C ASP A 304 -11.08 2.61 -23.72
N PRO A 305 -10.11 3.53 -23.65
CA PRO A 305 -9.02 3.51 -22.68
C PRO A 305 -9.43 3.96 -21.26
N ARG A 306 -10.67 3.66 -20.82
CA ARG A 306 -11.15 3.97 -19.47
C ARG A 306 -10.51 3.05 -18.45
N VAL A 307 -9.54 3.61 -17.71
CA VAL A 307 -8.84 2.91 -16.64
C VAL A 307 -9.68 2.93 -15.36
N GLN A 308 -9.86 1.77 -14.75
CA GLN A 308 -10.36 1.61 -13.39
C GLN A 308 -9.29 0.89 -12.59
N LEU A 309 -8.61 1.65 -11.73
CA LEU A 309 -7.58 1.09 -10.86
C LEU A 309 -8.20 0.23 -9.76
N ASN A 310 -7.51 -0.84 -9.42
CA ASN A 310 -7.76 -1.57 -8.17
C ASN A 310 -7.06 -0.84 -6.98
N ASP A 311 -7.10 -1.48 -5.80
CA ASP A 311 -6.55 -0.90 -4.57
C ASP A 311 -5.01 -0.89 -4.50
N GLU A 312 -4.31 -1.49 -5.46
CA GLU A 312 -2.84 -1.55 -5.51
C GLU A 312 -2.22 -0.29 -6.10
N ALA A 313 -2.94 0.38 -7.00
CA ALA A 313 -2.48 1.60 -7.66
C ALA A 313 -3.25 2.83 -7.14
N GLN A 314 -2.53 3.93 -6.93
CA GLN A 314 -3.07 5.16 -6.36
C GLN A 314 -3.53 6.15 -7.41
N GLU A 315 -2.83 6.18 -8.54
CA GLU A 315 -3.01 7.15 -9.60
C GLU A 315 -2.63 6.54 -10.94
N PHE A 316 -3.27 6.97 -12.02
CA PHE A 316 -2.84 6.64 -13.37
C PHE A 316 -2.74 7.89 -14.23
N ARG A 317 -1.94 7.80 -15.28
CA ARG A 317 -1.79 8.85 -16.28
C ARG A 317 -1.48 8.26 -17.64
N TRP A 318 -2.16 8.73 -18.67
CA TRP A 318 -1.73 8.56 -20.05
C TRP A 318 -0.73 9.65 -20.41
N ALA A 319 0.45 9.28 -20.89
CA ALA A 319 1.53 10.21 -21.21
C ALA A 319 2.26 9.77 -22.47
N SER A 320 2.79 10.72 -23.23
CA SER A 320 3.74 10.36 -24.28
C SER A 320 4.95 9.67 -23.66
N VAL A 321 5.62 8.80 -24.40
CA VAL A 321 6.80 8.08 -23.90
C VAL A 321 7.91 9.06 -23.44
N HIS A 322 8.01 10.22 -24.10
CA HIS A 322 8.95 11.28 -23.72
C HIS A 322 8.53 12.00 -22.43
N ASP A 323 7.23 12.30 -22.26
CA ASP A 323 6.73 12.91 -21.03
C ASP A 323 6.83 11.93 -19.86
N ALA A 324 6.62 10.64 -20.11
CA ALA A 324 6.80 9.60 -19.10
C ALA A 324 8.23 9.58 -18.56
N LEU A 325 9.27 9.77 -19.39
CA LEU A 325 10.65 9.85 -18.90
C LEU A 325 10.94 11.02 -17.98
N ALA A 326 10.15 12.10 -18.07
CA ALA A 326 10.25 13.25 -17.17
C ALA A 326 9.56 13.02 -15.81
N MET A 327 8.79 11.94 -15.67
CA MET A 327 8.15 11.56 -14.42
C MET A 327 9.15 10.91 -13.45
N GLU A 328 8.79 10.86 -12.17
CA GLU A 328 9.55 10.11 -11.15
C GLU A 328 9.30 8.59 -11.33
N LEU A 329 10.01 8.00 -12.26
CA LEU A 329 9.86 6.57 -12.62
C LEU A 329 10.68 5.68 -11.69
N ASN A 330 10.15 4.47 -11.40
CA ASN A 330 11.01 3.41 -10.90
C ASN A 330 12.01 2.98 -11.98
N GLN A 331 13.18 2.52 -11.54
CA GLN A 331 14.29 2.19 -12.42
C GLN A 331 13.95 1.13 -13.48
N PRO A 332 13.25 0.03 -13.18
CA PRO A 332 12.88 -0.95 -14.19
C PRO A 332 12.03 -0.36 -15.33
N THR A 333 11.05 0.49 -15.00
CA THR A 333 10.21 1.15 -16.00
C THR A 333 11.01 2.14 -16.86
N ARG A 334 11.93 2.90 -16.27
CA ARG A 334 12.81 3.79 -17.01
C ARG A 334 13.62 3.03 -18.06
N VAL A 335 14.23 1.90 -17.68
CA VAL A 335 14.99 1.04 -18.59
C VAL A 335 14.12 0.52 -19.74
N LEU A 336 12.89 0.11 -19.45
CA LEU A 336 11.96 -0.33 -20.49
C LEU A 336 11.62 0.79 -21.47
N ILE A 337 11.26 1.97 -20.99
CA ILE A 337 10.93 3.13 -21.84
C ILE A 337 12.12 3.52 -22.73
N GLU A 338 13.32 3.63 -22.16
CA GLU A 338 14.53 3.95 -22.91
C GLU A 338 14.84 2.89 -23.99
N THR A 339 14.59 1.62 -23.67
CA THR A 339 14.80 0.53 -24.62
C THR A 339 13.81 0.63 -25.77
N VAL A 340 12.54 0.87 -25.52
CA VAL A 340 11.49 1.04 -26.54
C VAL A 340 11.80 2.24 -27.43
N LEU A 341 12.27 3.36 -26.89
CA LEU A 341 12.68 4.53 -27.67
C LEU A 341 13.89 4.26 -28.57
N LYS A 342 14.88 3.49 -28.09
CA LYS A 342 16.08 3.15 -28.85
C LYS A 342 15.83 2.15 -29.98
N THR A 343 14.91 1.21 -29.77
CA THR A 343 14.66 0.11 -30.73
C THR A 343 13.55 0.42 -31.72
N GLY A 344 12.77 1.49 -31.49
CA GLY A 344 11.51 1.76 -32.18
C GLY A 344 10.41 0.78 -31.77
N MET A 345 9.13 1.15 -31.94
CA MET A 345 8.00 0.26 -31.59
C MET A 345 7.88 -0.98 -32.50
N GLU A 346 8.72 -1.09 -33.52
CA GLU A 346 8.69 -2.17 -34.54
C GLU A 346 9.72 -3.29 -34.31
N ALA A 347 10.61 -3.17 -33.30
CA ALA A 347 11.64 -4.17 -33.08
C ALA A 347 11.03 -5.52 -32.64
N GLY A 348 11.08 -6.49 -33.53
CA GLY A 348 10.83 -7.90 -33.23
C GLY A 348 11.84 -8.43 -32.18
N PRO A 349 11.65 -9.66 -31.67
CA PRO A 349 12.31 -10.15 -30.46
C PRO A 349 13.82 -10.27 -30.66
N THR A 350 14.57 -9.30 -30.18
CA THR A 350 15.97 -9.51 -29.80
C THR A 350 15.98 -9.69 -28.29
N ALA A 351 16.06 -10.93 -27.85
CA ALA A 351 16.22 -11.22 -26.44
C ALA A 351 17.49 -10.51 -25.93
N ARG A 352 17.29 -9.43 -25.18
CA ARG A 352 18.36 -8.71 -24.48
C ARG A 352 18.17 -8.91 -22.99
N TRP A 353 19.23 -9.34 -22.34
CA TRP A 353 19.31 -9.42 -20.89
C TRP A 353 19.96 -8.16 -20.35
N THR A 354 19.32 -7.49 -19.42
CA THR A 354 19.89 -6.33 -18.70
C THR A 354 19.78 -6.55 -17.21
N VAL A 355 20.82 -6.20 -16.47
CA VAL A 355 20.85 -6.22 -15.01
C VAL A 355 20.76 -4.78 -14.52
N THR A 356 19.81 -4.49 -13.63
CA THR A 356 19.76 -3.22 -12.90
C THR A 356 20.50 -3.45 -11.59
N GLU A 357 21.71 -2.90 -11.47
CA GLU A 357 22.47 -2.96 -10.22
C GLU A 357 21.85 -2.08 -9.14
N PRO A 358 21.97 -2.44 -7.85
CA PRO A 358 21.45 -1.63 -6.77
C PRO A 358 22.20 -0.29 -6.71
N VAL A 359 21.44 0.80 -6.70
CA VAL A 359 21.96 2.18 -6.53
C VAL A 359 22.11 2.48 -5.04
#